data_7563fdc816640928cfe20ca77f0ca54b
#
_entry.id   7563fdc816640928cfe20ca77f0ca54b
#
_cell.length_a   1.000
_cell.length_b   1.000
_cell.length_c   1.000
_cell.angle_alpha   90.00
_cell.angle_beta   90.00
_cell.angle_gamma   90.00
#
_symmetry.space_group_name_H-M   'P 1'
#
loop_
_entity.id
_entity.type
_entity.pdbx_description
1 polymer ?
#
loop_
_entity_poly.entity_id
_entity_poly.type
_entity_poly.pdbx_seq_one_letter_code
_entity_poly.pdbx_strand_id
1 'polypeptide(L)'
;MSKCFSKKRILLAGVLSLAAFNASATWTVNGTFCQANSDDGRVIVRVKPSTVGLIEMKPQCNGRGDFGLTGSNFGVNDTVYPSSVMCNAQTQFYTVQTTMATKDIRSIIKSFSKSDSVSVNTFGGAFSVNTADFSKACASIIEQQVAENDPQETLKRDMKRMGYEQGPDGQWHKRSLTATQ
;
A
#
# COMPACT_ATOMS: atom_id res chain seq x y z
N MET A 1 3.19 -48.36 66.42
CA MET A 1 2.43 -48.48 65.16
C MET A 1 2.19 -47.11 64.61
N SER A 2 3.07 -46.62 63.73
CA SER A 2 2.97 -45.29 63.12
C SER A 2 2.86 -45.46 61.61
N LYS A 3 1.72 -45.04 61.07
CA LYS A 3 1.44 -45.08 59.62
C LYS A 3 2.00 -43.84 58.98
N CYS A 4 3.02 -44.01 58.08
CA CYS A 4 3.54 -42.97 57.24
C CYS A 4 2.58 -42.69 56.05
N PHE A 5 2.00 -41.48 55.98
CA PHE A 5 1.23 -41.02 54.86
C PHE A 5 2.15 -40.39 53.82
N SER A 6 2.36 -41.08 52.69
CA SER A 6 3.08 -40.58 51.52
C SER A 6 2.20 -39.58 50.78
N LYS A 7 2.57 -38.29 50.77
CA LYS A 7 1.96 -37.25 49.95
C LYS A 7 2.55 -37.30 48.53
N LYS A 8 1.80 -37.89 47.57
CA LYS A 8 2.10 -37.75 46.16
C LYS A 8 1.85 -36.31 45.72
N ARG A 9 2.93 -35.58 45.42
CA ARG A 9 2.86 -34.28 44.75
C ARG A 9 2.65 -34.51 43.26
N ILE A 10 1.45 -34.22 42.77
CA ILE A 10 1.14 -34.15 41.34
C ILE A 10 1.68 -32.80 40.86
N LEU A 11 2.78 -32.82 40.14
CA LEU A 11 3.30 -31.68 39.37
C LEU A 11 2.41 -31.54 38.11
N LEU A 12 1.42 -30.61 38.15
CA LEU A 12 0.75 -30.16 36.93
C LEU A 12 1.74 -29.27 36.14
N ALA A 13 2.40 -29.86 35.16
CA ALA A 13 3.14 -29.10 34.17
C ALA A 13 2.13 -28.42 33.23
N GLY A 14 1.80 -27.17 33.56
CA GLY A 14 1.02 -26.30 32.67
C GLY A 14 1.88 -25.94 31.45
N VAL A 15 1.58 -26.56 30.33
CA VAL A 15 2.09 -26.13 29.03
C VAL A 15 1.44 -24.78 28.69
N LEU A 16 2.11 -23.67 29.01
CA LEU A 16 1.78 -22.38 28.44
C LEU A 16 2.18 -22.44 26.96
N SER A 17 1.23 -22.76 26.09
CA SER A 17 1.33 -22.49 24.66
C SER A 17 1.34 -20.97 24.49
N LEU A 18 2.53 -20.39 24.38
CA LEU A 18 2.72 -19.07 23.82
C LEU A 18 2.22 -19.11 22.37
N ALA A 19 0.93 -18.79 22.16
CA ALA A 19 0.47 -18.42 20.85
C ALA A 19 1.23 -17.14 20.50
N ALA A 20 2.27 -17.28 19.67
CA ALA A 20 2.89 -16.18 19.01
C ALA A 20 1.79 -15.56 18.13
N PHE A 21 1.18 -14.48 18.60
CA PHE A 21 0.38 -13.62 17.75
C PHE A 21 1.36 -13.00 16.76
N ASN A 22 1.54 -13.69 15.63
CA ASN A 22 2.07 -13.04 14.46
C ASN A 22 1.06 -11.94 14.16
N ALA A 23 1.40 -10.71 14.51
CA ALA A 23 0.71 -9.52 14.03
C ALA A 23 0.96 -9.44 12.54
N SER A 24 0.25 -10.26 11.77
CA SER A 24 0.24 -10.21 10.32
C SER A 24 -0.25 -8.83 9.94
N ALA A 25 0.57 -8.08 9.22
CA ALA A 25 0.17 -6.78 8.71
C ALA A 25 -1.09 -6.98 7.85
N THR A 26 -2.23 -6.52 8.37
CA THR A 26 -3.50 -6.64 7.65
C THR A 26 -3.66 -5.43 6.75
N TRP A 27 -3.89 -5.67 5.47
CA TRP A 27 -4.22 -4.62 4.52
C TRP A 27 -5.61 -4.08 4.79
N THR A 28 -5.74 -2.77 4.82
CA THR A 28 -7.02 -2.08 5.05
C THR A 28 -7.26 -1.01 4.01
N VAL A 29 -8.49 -0.93 3.51
CA VAL A 29 -8.92 0.17 2.63
C VAL A 29 -9.35 1.35 3.47
N ASN A 30 -8.82 2.52 3.17
CA ASN A 30 -9.19 3.78 3.80
C ASN A 30 -9.46 4.83 2.70
N GLY A 31 -10.72 4.99 2.34
CA GLY A 31 -11.15 5.86 1.25
C GLY A 31 -10.55 5.46 -0.10
N THR A 32 -9.63 6.26 -0.62
CA THR A 32 -9.04 6.10 -1.96
C THR A 32 -7.70 5.35 -1.97
N PHE A 33 -7.30 4.77 -0.85
CA PHE A 33 -6.05 4.02 -0.76
C PHE A 33 -6.20 2.76 0.10
N CYS A 34 -5.33 1.81 -0.16
CA CYS A 34 -5.13 0.63 0.64
C CYS A 34 -3.79 0.74 1.37
N GLN A 35 -3.73 0.34 2.64
CA GLN A 35 -2.51 0.44 3.43
C GLN A 35 -2.28 -0.75 4.33
N ALA A 36 -1.01 -1.02 4.61
CA ALA A 36 -0.56 -1.94 5.65
C ALA A 36 0.70 -1.41 6.34
N ASN A 37 0.98 -1.91 7.53
CA ASN A 37 2.24 -1.67 8.20
C ASN A 37 3.28 -2.69 7.75
N SER A 38 4.57 -2.33 7.81
CA SER A 38 5.65 -3.31 7.79
C SER A 38 5.57 -4.23 9.02
N ASP A 39 6.20 -5.40 8.92
CA ASP A 39 6.16 -6.41 9.99
C ASP A 39 6.74 -5.88 11.32
N ASP A 40 7.66 -4.93 11.26
CA ASP A 40 8.26 -4.25 12.41
C ASP A 40 7.55 -2.95 12.81
N GLY A 41 6.48 -2.56 12.11
CA GLY A 41 5.66 -1.39 12.40
C GLY A 41 6.32 -0.04 12.11
N ARG A 42 7.52 -0.01 11.49
CA ARG A 42 8.25 1.24 11.25
C ARG A 42 7.86 1.96 9.97
N VAL A 43 7.20 1.26 9.06
CA VAL A 43 6.78 1.80 7.77
C VAL A 43 5.30 1.50 7.53
N ILE A 44 4.58 2.47 7.01
CA ILE A 44 3.23 2.29 6.48
C ILE A 44 3.34 2.34 4.96
N VAL A 45 2.95 1.25 4.30
CA VAL A 45 2.83 1.20 2.83
C VAL A 45 1.43 1.64 2.44
N ARG A 46 1.33 2.55 1.46
CA ARG A 46 0.05 3.01 0.89
C ARG A 46 0.03 2.80 -0.61
N VAL A 47 -1.04 2.18 -1.08
CA VAL A 47 -1.28 1.92 -2.49
C VAL A 47 -2.54 2.67 -2.92
N LYS A 48 -2.41 3.52 -3.94
CA LYS A 48 -3.49 4.19 -4.66
C LYS A 48 -3.51 3.71 -6.11
N PRO A 49 -4.57 3.93 -6.87
CA PRO A 49 -4.60 3.56 -8.29
C PRO A 49 -3.45 4.16 -9.13
N SER A 50 -3.01 5.37 -8.77
CA SER A 50 -2.00 6.14 -9.51
C SER A 50 -0.66 6.30 -8.78
N THR A 51 -0.52 5.85 -7.54
CA THR A 51 0.71 6.02 -6.75
C THR A 51 0.89 4.92 -5.72
N VAL A 52 2.14 4.59 -5.46
CA VAL A 52 2.52 3.80 -4.28
C VAL A 52 3.42 4.66 -3.41
N GLY A 53 3.18 4.68 -2.13
CA GLY A 53 3.95 5.49 -1.20
C GLY A 53 4.24 4.76 0.10
N LEU A 54 5.17 5.32 0.85
CA LEU A 54 5.57 4.86 2.17
C LEU A 54 5.55 6.04 3.13
N ILE A 55 5.19 5.78 4.35
CA ILE A 55 5.40 6.68 5.48
C ILE A 55 6.35 5.97 6.43
N GLU A 56 7.53 6.53 6.59
CA GLU A 56 8.51 6.02 7.53
C GLU A 56 8.28 6.67 8.89
N MET A 57 7.99 5.86 9.91
CA MET A 57 7.58 6.31 11.23
C MET A 57 8.76 6.78 12.11
N LYS A 58 9.99 6.58 11.66
CA LYS A 58 11.16 7.05 12.39
C LYS A 58 11.37 8.53 12.12
N PRO A 59 11.48 9.38 13.13
CA PRO A 59 11.83 10.77 12.95
C PRO A 59 13.27 10.87 12.41
N GLN A 60 13.42 11.21 11.14
CA GLN A 60 14.72 11.33 10.48
C GLN A 60 14.96 12.72 9.88
N CYS A 61 13.99 13.61 10.03
CA CYS A 61 14.10 14.98 9.50
C CYS A 61 15.10 15.86 10.26
N ASN A 62 15.68 15.38 11.35
CA ASN A 62 16.71 16.07 12.15
C ASN A 62 16.36 17.52 12.51
N GLY A 63 15.07 17.81 12.79
CA GLY A 63 14.61 19.14 13.12
C GLY A 63 14.62 20.14 11.96
N ARG A 64 14.91 19.70 10.73
CA ARG A 64 14.82 20.54 9.54
C ARG A 64 13.35 20.81 9.21
N GLY A 65 13.09 21.96 8.60
CA GLY A 65 11.77 22.29 8.07
C GLY A 65 11.33 21.36 6.94
N ASP A 66 10.15 21.60 6.38
CA ASP A 66 9.66 20.85 5.24
C ASP A 66 10.68 20.90 4.09
N PHE A 67 11.07 19.74 3.59
CA PHE A 67 11.92 19.65 2.41
C PHE A 67 11.51 18.46 1.55
N GLY A 68 11.76 18.59 0.26
CA GLY A 68 11.54 17.53 -0.71
C GLY A 68 12.82 17.18 -1.46
N LEU A 69 13.06 15.92 -1.70
CA LEU A 69 14.11 15.39 -2.56
C LEU A 69 13.50 14.60 -3.70
N THR A 70 13.90 14.93 -4.92
CA THR A 70 13.54 14.14 -6.12
C THR A 70 14.70 13.26 -6.56
N GLY A 71 14.41 12.13 -7.17
CA GLY A 71 15.43 11.20 -7.63
C GLY A 71 15.83 10.12 -6.62
N SER A 72 15.21 10.13 -5.44
CA SER A 72 15.41 9.07 -4.46
C SER A 72 14.79 7.77 -4.94
N ASN A 73 15.45 6.67 -4.62
CA ASN A 73 15.03 5.36 -5.07
C ASN A 73 14.13 4.69 -4.02
N PHE A 74 13.03 4.18 -4.50
CA PHE A 74 12.11 3.32 -3.78
C PHE A 74 12.27 1.91 -4.37
N GLY A 75 12.50 0.90 -3.53
CA GLY A 75 12.68 -0.47 -3.97
C GLY A 75 11.53 -1.36 -3.55
N VAL A 76 11.15 -2.28 -4.42
CA VAL A 76 10.25 -3.41 -4.11
C VAL A 76 10.96 -4.68 -4.56
N ASN A 77 11.31 -5.54 -3.63
CA ASN A 77 12.25 -6.65 -3.83
C ASN A 77 13.55 -6.12 -4.46
N ASP A 78 13.97 -6.69 -5.58
CA ASP A 78 15.21 -6.32 -6.28
C ASP A 78 15.01 -5.20 -7.32
N THR A 79 13.78 -4.67 -7.45
CA THR A 79 13.46 -3.64 -8.43
C THR A 79 13.42 -2.27 -7.78
N VAL A 80 14.17 -1.33 -8.36
CA VAL A 80 14.25 0.06 -7.90
C VAL A 80 13.42 0.96 -8.80
N TYR A 81 12.71 1.90 -8.18
CA TYR A 81 11.80 2.83 -8.85
C TYR A 81 12.15 4.28 -8.51
N PRO A 82 12.03 5.22 -9.47
CA PRO A 82 12.12 6.64 -9.19
C PRO A 82 11.08 7.07 -8.16
N SER A 83 11.48 7.92 -7.23
CA SER A 83 10.59 8.39 -6.17
C SER A 83 10.91 9.82 -5.75
N SER A 84 9.95 10.48 -5.14
CA SER A 84 10.16 11.70 -4.38
C SER A 84 10.04 11.40 -2.88
N VAL A 85 10.86 12.07 -2.09
CA VAL A 85 10.82 11.99 -0.64
C VAL A 85 10.50 13.35 -0.09
N MET A 86 9.55 13.40 0.82
CA MET A 86 9.18 14.60 1.54
C MET A 86 9.33 14.37 3.04
N CYS A 87 9.91 15.33 3.73
CA CYS A 87 9.87 15.38 5.18
C CYS A 87 8.77 16.34 5.61
N ASN A 88 7.93 15.92 6.55
CA ASN A 88 6.98 16.80 7.20
C ASN A 88 7.59 17.32 8.50
N ALA A 89 7.80 18.62 8.61
CA ALA A 89 8.45 19.26 9.76
C ALA A 89 7.66 19.09 11.06
N GLN A 90 6.33 19.00 10.98
CA GLN A 90 5.47 18.88 12.17
C GLN A 90 5.48 17.45 12.74
N THR A 91 5.36 16.47 11.86
CA THR A 91 5.32 15.05 12.28
C THR A 91 6.70 14.42 12.37
N GLN A 92 7.71 15.05 11.74
CA GLN A 92 9.06 14.52 11.58
C GLN A 92 9.11 13.20 10.81
N PHE A 93 8.06 12.87 10.04
CA PHE A 93 7.98 11.66 9.25
C PHE A 93 8.42 11.91 7.81
N TYR A 94 9.17 10.95 7.27
CA TYR A 94 9.41 10.89 5.84
C TYR A 94 8.24 10.25 5.12
N THR A 95 7.81 10.88 4.05
CA THR A 95 6.90 10.29 3.08
C THR A 95 7.68 10.06 1.79
N VAL A 96 7.77 8.82 1.37
CA VAL A 96 8.32 8.44 0.06
C VAL A 96 7.14 8.18 -0.86
N GLN A 97 7.08 8.89 -1.95
CA GLN A 97 6.04 8.72 -2.97
C GLN A 97 6.70 8.42 -4.30
N THR A 98 6.18 7.42 -4.99
CA THR A 98 6.65 7.05 -6.32
C THR A 98 6.05 8.00 -7.36
N THR A 99 6.90 8.64 -8.15
CA THR A 99 6.50 9.47 -9.30
C THR A 99 6.50 8.63 -10.57
N MET A 100 5.69 7.56 -10.61
CA MET A 100 5.90 6.54 -11.60
C MET A 100 5.00 6.63 -12.79
N ALA A 101 5.56 6.17 -13.91
CA ALA A 101 4.76 5.70 -15.02
C ALA A 101 3.82 4.57 -14.55
N THR A 102 2.62 4.53 -15.09
CA THR A 102 1.60 3.53 -14.82
C THR A 102 2.09 2.08 -14.86
N LYS A 103 3.04 1.77 -15.77
CA LYS A 103 3.66 0.44 -15.88
C LYS A 103 4.39 0.02 -14.60
N ASP A 104 5.02 0.97 -13.91
CA ASP A 104 5.79 0.72 -12.71
C ASP A 104 4.86 0.46 -11.51
N ILE A 105 3.77 1.22 -11.42
CA ILE A 105 2.72 0.98 -10.41
C ILE A 105 2.10 -0.40 -10.59
N ARG A 106 1.79 -0.81 -11.83
CA ARG A 106 1.31 -2.17 -12.12
C ARG A 106 2.32 -3.24 -11.70
N SER A 107 3.60 -3.00 -11.95
CA SER A 107 4.67 -3.92 -11.55
C SER A 107 4.69 -4.12 -10.03
N ILE A 108 4.58 -3.03 -9.26
CA ILE A 108 4.54 -3.09 -7.79
C ILE A 108 3.29 -3.81 -7.31
N ILE A 109 2.11 -3.44 -7.81
CA ILE A 109 0.84 -4.08 -7.44
C ILE A 109 0.89 -5.58 -7.76
N LYS A 110 1.48 -5.95 -8.91
CA LYS A 110 1.67 -7.35 -9.29
C LYS A 110 2.61 -8.08 -8.31
N SER A 111 3.67 -7.43 -7.84
CA SER A 111 4.57 -8.02 -6.83
C SER A 111 3.83 -8.26 -5.52
N PHE A 112 3.03 -7.29 -5.05
CA PHE A 112 2.21 -7.44 -3.83
C PHE A 112 1.14 -8.53 -3.98
N SER A 113 0.58 -8.70 -5.18
CA SER A 113 -0.47 -9.70 -5.43
C SER A 113 0.04 -11.13 -5.61
N LYS A 114 1.34 -11.32 -5.85
CA LYS A 114 1.91 -12.64 -6.20
C LYS A 114 2.70 -13.29 -5.07
N SER A 115 3.03 -12.55 -4.04
CA SER A 115 3.89 -13.00 -2.95
C SER A 115 3.16 -12.85 -1.63
N ASP A 116 3.45 -13.70 -0.67
CA ASP A 116 2.92 -13.58 0.70
C ASP A 116 3.68 -12.53 1.52
N SER A 117 4.88 -12.16 1.08
CA SER A 117 5.70 -11.12 1.68
C SER A 117 6.53 -10.42 0.60
N VAL A 118 6.73 -9.13 0.77
CA VAL A 118 7.52 -8.29 -0.12
C VAL A 118 8.48 -7.45 0.69
N SER A 119 9.73 -7.35 0.22
CA SER A 119 10.71 -6.40 0.77
C SER A 119 10.52 -5.03 0.14
N VAL A 120 10.37 -4.02 0.98
CA VAL A 120 10.27 -2.62 0.55
C VAL A 120 11.50 -1.88 1.06
N ASN A 121 12.22 -1.24 0.15
CA ASN A 121 13.48 -0.56 0.44
C ASN A 121 13.30 0.95 0.39
N THR A 122 13.84 1.64 1.39
CA THR A 122 13.86 3.11 1.50
C THR A 122 15.24 3.59 1.99
N PHE A 123 15.39 4.86 2.29
CA PHE A 123 16.58 5.38 2.97
C PHE A 123 16.83 4.75 4.35
N GLY A 124 15.77 4.41 5.08
CA GLY A 124 15.85 3.81 6.40
C GLY A 124 16.21 2.33 6.39
N GLY A 125 16.31 1.72 5.20
CA GLY A 125 16.67 0.31 5.03
C GLY A 125 15.60 -0.50 4.30
N ALA A 126 15.70 -1.82 4.47
CA ALA A 126 14.74 -2.78 3.95
C ALA A 126 13.71 -3.14 5.02
N PHE A 127 12.45 -3.20 4.63
CA PHE A 127 11.31 -3.53 5.49
C PHE A 127 10.51 -4.65 4.85
N SER A 128 10.15 -5.65 5.63
CA SER A 128 9.25 -6.71 5.19
C SER A 128 7.80 -6.25 5.36
N VAL A 129 6.97 -6.54 4.37
CA VAL A 129 5.53 -6.28 4.37
C VAL A 129 4.79 -7.56 4.01
N ASN A 130 3.93 -8.02 4.89
CA ASN A 130 3.05 -9.14 4.59
C ASN A 130 2.04 -8.73 3.53
N THR A 131 1.91 -9.52 2.46
CA THR A 131 1.03 -9.25 1.32
C THR A 131 0.05 -10.38 1.03
N ALA A 132 -0.05 -11.40 1.90
CA ALA A 132 -0.88 -12.57 1.69
C ALA A 132 -2.37 -12.25 1.44
N ASP A 133 -2.90 -11.21 2.10
CA ASP A 133 -4.29 -10.76 1.94
C ASP A 133 -4.45 -9.53 1.03
N PHE A 134 -3.36 -9.00 0.46
CA PHE A 134 -3.36 -7.76 -0.34
C PHE A 134 -4.40 -7.78 -1.46
N SER A 135 -4.39 -8.81 -2.30
CA SER A 135 -5.29 -8.90 -3.46
C SER A 135 -6.77 -8.88 -3.07
N LYS A 136 -7.11 -9.49 -1.92
CA LYS A 136 -8.47 -9.54 -1.40
C LYS A 136 -8.85 -8.22 -0.74
N ALA A 137 -8.01 -7.73 0.14
CA ALA A 137 -8.28 -6.53 0.92
C ALA A 137 -8.29 -5.25 0.04
N CYS A 138 -7.41 -5.20 -0.98
CA CYS A 138 -7.23 -4.03 -1.83
C CYS A 138 -7.90 -4.15 -3.20
N ALA A 139 -8.81 -5.10 -3.40
CA ALA A 139 -9.45 -5.40 -4.68
C ALA A 139 -10.00 -4.14 -5.37
N SER A 140 -10.72 -3.28 -4.66
CA SER A 140 -11.29 -2.05 -5.23
C SER A 140 -10.24 -1.07 -5.76
N ILE A 141 -9.07 -0.99 -5.10
CA ILE A 141 -7.96 -0.14 -5.54
C ILE A 141 -7.28 -0.72 -6.78
N ILE A 142 -7.14 -2.05 -6.83
CA ILE A 142 -6.58 -2.78 -7.97
C ILE A 142 -7.49 -2.61 -9.20
N GLU A 143 -8.79 -2.78 -9.03
CA GLU A 143 -9.80 -2.60 -10.08
C GLU A 143 -9.80 -1.16 -10.64
N GLN A 144 -9.74 -0.16 -9.77
CA GLN A 144 -9.63 1.25 -10.20
C GLN A 144 -8.34 1.49 -11.00
N GLN A 145 -7.21 0.92 -10.57
CA GLN A 145 -5.95 1.03 -11.29
C GLN A 145 -6.03 0.41 -12.69
N VAL A 146 -6.71 -0.73 -12.83
CA VAL A 146 -6.94 -1.37 -14.13
C VAL A 146 -7.83 -0.48 -15.01
N ALA A 147 -8.95 0.00 -14.48
CA ALA A 147 -9.89 0.85 -15.21
C ALA A 147 -9.28 2.19 -15.63
N GLU A 148 -8.47 2.83 -14.78
CA GLU A 148 -7.78 4.09 -15.13
C GLU A 148 -6.76 3.91 -16.26
N ASN A 149 -6.28 2.70 -16.47
CA ASN A 149 -5.23 2.37 -17.42
C ASN A 149 -5.72 1.59 -18.65
N ASP A 150 -7.02 1.32 -18.72
CA ASP A 150 -7.64 0.80 -19.93
C ASP A 150 -7.60 1.89 -21.02
N PRO A 151 -6.98 1.61 -22.20
CA PRO A 151 -6.95 2.57 -23.29
C PRO A 151 -8.35 3.04 -23.73
N GLN A 152 -9.35 2.16 -23.67
CA GLN A 152 -10.72 2.51 -23.99
C GLN A 152 -11.36 3.41 -22.93
N GLU A 153 -11.16 3.13 -21.66
CA GLU A 153 -11.66 3.98 -20.57
C GLU A 153 -10.94 5.33 -20.53
N THR A 154 -9.64 5.35 -20.84
CA THR A 154 -8.89 6.59 -21.01
C THR A 154 -9.44 7.40 -22.17
N LEU A 155 -9.67 6.79 -23.32
CA LEU A 155 -10.27 7.45 -24.47
C LEU A 155 -11.67 7.99 -24.14
N LYS A 156 -12.53 7.20 -23.49
CA LYS A 156 -13.85 7.65 -23.05
C LYS A 156 -13.79 8.88 -22.15
N ARG A 157 -12.88 8.89 -21.21
CA ARG A 157 -12.70 10.02 -20.29
C ARG A 157 -12.23 11.27 -21.03
N ASP A 158 -11.27 11.13 -21.93
CA ASP A 158 -10.73 12.23 -22.72
C ASP A 158 -11.77 12.78 -23.70
N MET A 159 -12.53 11.90 -24.35
CA MET A 159 -13.63 12.32 -25.24
C MET A 159 -14.72 13.08 -24.48
N LYS A 160 -15.12 12.59 -23.28
CA LYS A 160 -16.08 13.31 -22.42
C LYS A 160 -15.55 14.68 -22.00
N ARG A 161 -14.26 14.78 -21.64
CA ARG A 161 -13.62 16.06 -21.29
C ARG A 161 -13.62 17.04 -22.45
N MET A 162 -13.46 16.56 -23.68
CA MET A 162 -13.53 17.35 -24.90
C MET A 162 -14.98 17.68 -25.34
N GLY A 163 -15.99 17.26 -24.56
CA GLY A 163 -17.39 17.55 -24.85
C GLY A 163 -18.04 16.59 -25.84
N TYR A 164 -17.52 15.37 -25.96
CA TYR A 164 -18.15 14.32 -26.77
C TYR A 164 -18.94 13.35 -25.88
N GLU A 165 -19.99 12.77 -26.46
CA GLU A 165 -20.78 11.68 -25.87
C GLU A 165 -20.82 10.50 -26.83
N GLN A 166 -20.80 9.28 -26.28
CA GLN A 166 -20.94 8.08 -27.09
C GLN A 166 -22.42 7.80 -27.32
N GLY A 167 -22.83 7.79 -28.59
CA GLY A 167 -24.19 7.47 -29.01
C GLY A 167 -24.49 5.97 -28.88
N PRO A 168 -25.78 5.58 -29.06
CA PRO A 168 -26.19 4.18 -29.04
C PRO A 168 -25.58 3.35 -30.19
N ASP A 169 -25.07 4.02 -31.23
CA ASP A 169 -24.32 3.43 -32.35
C ASP A 169 -22.84 3.17 -32.01
N GLY A 170 -22.40 3.49 -30.76
CA GLY A 170 -21.02 3.38 -30.32
C GLY A 170 -20.08 4.48 -30.84
N GLN A 171 -20.59 5.43 -31.65
CA GLN A 171 -19.80 6.54 -32.19
C GLN A 171 -19.76 7.72 -31.23
N TRP A 172 -18.70 8.53 -31.33
CA TRP A 172 -18.53 9.72 -30.52
C TRP A 172 -19.11 10.94 -31.23
N HIS A 173 -20.09 11.57 -30.58
CA HIS A 173 -20.78 12.78 -31.07
C HIS A 173 -20.45 13.96 -30.19
N LYS A 174 -20.21 15.13 -30.78
CA LYS A 174 -19.98 16.34 -30.01
C LYS A 174 -21.29 16.70 -29.28
N ARG A 175 -21.22 16.92 -27.97
CA ARG A 175 -22.37 17.31 -27.17
C ARG A 175 -22.96 18.61 -27.73
N SER A 176 -24.19 18.59 -28.20
CA SER A 176 -24.90 19.78 -28.62
C SER A 176 -25.26 20.59 -27.37
N LEU A 177 -24.65 21.76 -27.22
CA LEU A 177 -25.09 22.74 -26.23
C LEU A 177 -26.41 23.30 -26.71
N THR A 178 -27.51 22.59 -26.47
CA THR A 178 -28.83 23.19 -26.57
C THR A 178 -28.93 24.24 -25.49
N ALA A 179 -28.78 25.50 -25.88
CA ALA A 179 -29.07 26.64 -25.03
C ALA A 179 -30.50 26.47 -24.51
N THR A 180 -30.62 26.22 -23.21
CA THR A 180 -31.92 26.36 -22.53
C THR A 180 -32.25 27.85 -22.55
N GLN A 181 -33.22 28.24 -23.42
CA GLN A 181 -33.86 29.54 -23.34
C GLN A 181 -34.77 29.61 -22.12
#